data_e1a27c011643bfb759f55b0a048ff47a
#
_entry.id   e1a27c011643bfb759f55b0a048ff47a
#
_cell.length_a   1.000
_cell.length_b   1.000
_cell.length_c   1.000
_cell.angle_alpha   90.00
_cell.angle_beta   90.00
_cell.angle_gamma   90.00
#
_symmetry.space_group_name_H-M   'P 1'
#
loop_
_entity.id
_entity.type
_entity.pdbx_description
1 polymer ?
#
loop_
_entity_poly.entity_id
_entity_poly.type
_entity_poly.pdbx_seq_one_letter_code
_entity_poly.pdbx_strand_id
1 'polypeptide(L)'
;MAKQIKYGHYLHGGDYNPEQWLDRPDILQKDIEYFKKAHINTVSVGIFSWAVLEPEEGKYNFDWLEEIINNLYKEGIHTILATPSGARPKWMADKYEEVLRMDPDRTRRFFGGRHNHCFTSPVYREKVHAIDKKLAERFGRHPAVM
;
A
#
# COMPACT_ATOMS: atom_id res chain seq x y z
N MET A 1 16.62 10.68 15.17
CA MET A 1 17.61 10.21 14.18
C MET A 1 16.92 9.19 13.29
N ALA A 2 17.04 9.32 11.97
CA ALA A 2 16.57 8.32 11.03
C ALA A 2 17.34 7.01 11.26
N LYS A 3 16.62 5.88 11.29
CA LYS A 3 17.21 4.55 11.45
C LYS A 3 18.01 4.23 10.20
N GLN A 4 19.33 4.20 10.30
CA GLN A 4 20.16 3.75 9.18
C GLN A 4 20.11 2.23 9.12
N ILE A 5 19.40 1.71 8.13
CA ILE A 5 19.28 0.27 7.93
C ILE A 5 20.47 -0.17 7.08
N LYS A 6 21.35 -1.00 7.65
CA LYS A 6 22.45 -1.62 6.92
C LYS A 6 22.07 -3.08 6.64
N TYR A 7 21.89 -3.40 5.37
CA TYR A 7 21.71 -4.78 4.93
C TYR A 7 23.06 -5.34 4.52
N GLY A 8 23.46 -6.45 5.16
CA GLY A 8 24.67 -7.18 4.82
C GLY A 8 24.56 -8.08 3.57
N HIS A 9 23.41 -7.99 2.85
CA HIS A 9 23.12 -8.84 1.71
C HIS A 9 22.32 -8.07 0.64
N TYR A 10 22.25 -8.62 -0.55
CA TYR A 10 21.47 -8.08 -1.65
C TYR A 10 19.97 -8.24 -1.39
N LEU A 11 19.20 -7.16 -1.65
CA LEU A 11 17.75 -7.20 -1.55
C LEU A 11 17.17 -7.74 -2.87
N HIS A 12 16.38 -8.80 -2.78
CA HIS A 12 15.77 -9.47 -3.91
C HIS A 12 14.28 -9.66 -3.68
N GLY A 13 13.47 -9.16 -4.60
CA GLY A 13 12.02 -9.26 -4.55
C GLY A 13 11.33 -8.28 -5.49
N GLY A 14 10.04 -8.04 -5.24
CA GLY A 14 9.21 -7.17 -6.08
C GLY A 14 7.95 -6.75 -5.36
N ASP A 15 6.99 -6.23 -6.13
CA ASP A 15 5.68 -5.84 -5.61
C ASP A 15 4.87 -7.09 -5.23
N TYR A 16 4.21 -7.00 -4.08
CA TYR A 16 3.31 -8.03 -3.56
C TYR A 16 1.98 -7.39 -3.15
N ASN A 17 0.89 -7.91 -3.70
CA ASN A 17 -0.45 -7.35 -3.53
C ASN A 17 -1.38 -8.38 -2.85
N PRO A 18 -1.16 -8.71 -1.56
CA PRO A 18 -1.92 -9.70 -0.81
C PRO A 18 -3.37 -9.30 -0.58
N GLU A 19 -3.70 -8.00 -0.67
CA GLU A 19 -5.06 -7.48 -0.51
C GLU A 19 -6.08 -8.11 -1.46
N GLN A 20 -5.63 -8.70 -2.56
CA GLN A 20 -6.46 -9.40 -3.52
C GLN A 20 -6.92 -10.79 -3.04
N TRP A 21 -6.29 -11.32 -2.00
CA TRP A 21 -6.43 -12.72 -1.55
C TRP A 21 -6.71 -12.86 -0.06
N LEU A 22 -7.22 -11.81 0.60
CA LEU A 22 -7.45 -11.83 2.06
C LEU A 22 -8.47 -12.89 2.51
N ASP A 23 -9.37 -13.30 1.63
CA ASP A 23 -10.33 -14.38 1.82
C ASP A 23 -9.78 -15.77 1.42
N ARG A 24 -8.52 -15.84 0.96
CA ARG A 24 -7.88 -17.06 0.46
C ARG A 24 -6.52 -17.30 1.16
N PRO A 25 -6.55 -17.72 2.44
CA PRO A 25 -5.32 -17.97 3.20
C PRO A 25 -4.43 -19.06 2.58
N ASP A 26 -5.03 -19.98 1.81
CA ASP A 26 -4.29 -21.00 1.05
C ASP A 26 -3.38 -20.39 -0.02
N ILE A 27 -3.80 -19.29 -0.67
CA ILE A 27 -2.97 -18.56 -1.64
C ILE A 27 -1.85 -17.82 -0.92
N LEU A 28 -2.16 -17.08 0.15
CA LEU A 28 -1.16 -16.34 0.92
C LEU A 28 -0.04 -17.26 1.45
N GLN A 29 -0.40 -18.46 1.92
CA GLN A 29 0.60 -19.45 2.34
C GLN A 29 1.44 -19.96 1.17
N LYS A 30 0.81 -20.20 0.03
CA LYS A 30 1.49 -20.67 -1.19
C LYS A 30 2.48 -19.61 -1.72
N ASP A 31 2.12 -18.34 -1.64
CA ASP A 31 2.98 -17.23 -2.03
C ASP A 31 4.28 -17.24 -1.21
N ILE A 32 4.18 -17.42 0.10
CA ILE A 32 5.36 -17.53 0.98
C ILE A 32 6.23 -18.73 0.60
N GLU A 33 5.64 -19.90 0.28
CA GLU A 33 6.39 -21.06 -0.21
C GLU A 33 7.19 -20.73 -1.49
N TYR A 34 6.56 -20.00 -2.43
CA TYR A 34 7.22 -19.59 -3.67
C TYR A 34 8.29 -18.53 -3.44
N PHE A 35 8.05 -17.58 -2.53
CA PHE A 35 9.06 -16.60 -2.15
C PHE A 35 10.32 -17.27 -1.61
N LYS A 36 10.16 -18.28 -0.76
CA LYS A 36 11.30 -19.07 -0.25
C LYS A 36 12.04 -19.81 -1.36
N LYS A 37 11.32 -20.45 -2.28
CA LYS A 37 11.92 -21.15 -3.43
C LYS A 37 12.66 -20.21 -4.38
N ALA A 38 12.15 -18.99 -4.53
CA ALA A 38 12.76 -17.95 -5.36
C ALA A 38 13.84 -17.13 -4.63
N HIS A 39 14.15 -17.46 -3.36
CA HIS A 39 15.08 -16.70 -2.52
C HIS A 39 14.73 -15.22 -2.37
N ILE A 40 13.44 -14.90 -2.38
CA ILE A 40 12.95 -13.53 -2.13
C ILE A 40 13.14 -13.21 -0.64
N ASN A 41 13.74 -12.07 -0.35
CA ASN A 41 14.01 -11.60 0.99
C ASN A 41 13.39 -10.22 1.29
N THR A 42 12.76 -9.59 0.29
CA THR A 42 12.14 -8.27 0.42
C THR A 42 10.97 -8.14 -0.55
N VAL A 43 9.85 -7.59 -0.09
CA VAL A 43 8.70 -7.29 -0.94
C VAL A 43 8.14 -5.90 -0.66
N SER A 44 7.61 -5.24 -1.70
CA SER A 44 6.86 -4.00 -1.55
C SER A 44 5.38 -4.33 -1.38
N VAL A 45 4.73 -3.83 -0.31
CA VAL A 45 3.31 -4.06 -0.05
C VAL A 45 2.55 -2.75 0.13
N GLY A 46 1.24 -2.78 -0.11
CA GLY A 46 0.34 -1.66 0.14
C GLY A 46 0.21 -0.66 -1.00
N ILE A 47 0.85 -0.88 -2.15
CA ILE A 47 0.90 0.07 -3.27
C ILE A 47 -0.50 0.44 -3.78
N PHE A 48 -1.41 -0.54 -3.87
CA PHE A 48 -2.76 -0.35 -4.41
C PHE A 48 -3.87 -0.50 -3.37
N SER A 49 -3.51 -0.59 -2.09
CA SER A 49 -4.40 -1.06 -1.03
C SER A 49 -5.25 0.04 -0.39
N TRP A 50 -5.26 1.29 -0.85
CA TRP A 50 -5.95 2.39 -0.15
C TRP A 50 -7.41 2.07 0.15
N ALA A 51 -8.15 1.51 -0.82
CA ALA A 51 -9.57 1.16 -0.63
C ALA A 51 -9.80 0.11 0.47
N VAL A 52 -8.83 -0.77 0.72
CA VAL A 52 -8.90 -1.79 1.78
C VAL A 52 -8.37 -1.25 3.11
N LEU A 53 -7.37 -0.38 3.06
CA LEU A 53 -6.78 0.27 4.23
C LEU A 53 -7.71 1.35 4.83
N GLU A 54 -8.52 1.99 3.99
CA GLU A 54 -9.49 3.02 4.37
C GLU A 54 -10.77 2.83 3.55
N PRO A 55 -11.61 1.83 3.88
CA PRO A 55 -12.83 1.51 3.14
C PRO A 55 -13.87 2.64 3.17
N GLU A 56 -13.86 3.44 4.22
CA GLU A 56 -14.64 4.67 4.36
C GLU A 56 -13.71 5.77 4.89
N GLU A 57 -13.99 7.00 4.51
CA GLU A 57 -13.19 8.16 4.93
C GLU A 57 -12.99 8.22 6.44
N GLY A 58 -11.73 8.20 6.87
CA GLY A 58 -11.34 8.25 8.28
C GLY A 58 -11.47 6.92 9.03
N LYS A 59 -11.98 5.85 8.40
CA LYS A 59 -12.07 4.51 8.99
C LYS A 59 -10.94 3.63 8.48
N TYR A 60 -9.91 3.47 9.27
CA TYR A 60 -8.72 2.71 8.90
C TYR A 60 -8.80 1.26 9.33
N ASN A 61 -8.35 0.36 8.46
CA ASN A 61 -8.25 -1.08 8.69
C ASN A 61 -6.85 -1.57 8.35
N PHE A 62 -5.96 -1.60 9.34
CA PHE A 62 -4.55 -1.96 9.16
C PHE A 62 -4.21 -3.36 9.68
N ASP A 63 -5.12 -4.03 10.36
CA ASP A 63 -4.82 -5.29 11.06
C ASP A 63 -4.41 -6.40 10.10
N TRP A 64 -5.08 -6.52 8.96
CA TRP A 64 -4.73 -7.47 7.92
C TRP A 64 -3.31 -7.22 7.36
N LEU A 65 -2.94 -5.95 7.18
CA LEU A 65 -1.62 -5.58 6.67
C LEU A 65 -0.53 -5.93 7.68
N GLU A 66 -0.77 -5.69 8.98
CA GLU A 66 0.14 -6.07 10.04
C GLU A 66 0.33 -7.59 10.11
N GLU A 67 -0.75 -8.36 9.95
CA GLU A 67 -0.68 -9.82 9.89
C GLU A 67 0.19 -10.30 8.72
N ILE A 68 -0.01 -9.75 7.53
CA ILE A 68 0.82 -10.06 6.35
C ILE A 68 2.28 -9.73 6.60
N ILE A 69 2.58 -8.53 7.10
CA ILE A 69 3.95 -8.09 7.41
C ILE A 69 4.60 -9.01 8.45
N ASN A 70 3.87 -9.40 9.48
CA ASN A 70 4.35 -10.31 10.50
C ASN A 70 4.63 -11.71 9.94
N ASN A 71 3.77 -12.23 9.08
CA ASN A 71 3.95 -13.54 8.47
C ASN A 71 5.15 -13.58 7.52
N LEU A 72 5.35 -12.55 6.72
CA LEU A 72 6.54 -12.38 5.89
C LEU A 72 7.82 -12.31 6.75
N TYR A 73 7.79 -11.54 7.82
CA TYR A 73 8.95 -11.36 8.70
C TYR A 73 9.37 -12.64 9.43
N LYS A 74 8.42 -13.49 9.84
CA LYS A 74 8.70 -14.83 10.42
C LYS A 74 9.52 -15.71 9.47
N GLU A 75 9.35 -15.50 8.18
CA GLU A 75 10.07 -16.24 7.12
C GLU A 75 11.32 -15.51 6.62
N GLY A 76 11.74 -14.45 7.30
CA GLY A 76 12.94 -13.68 6.96
C GLY A 76 12.77 -12.72 5.78
N ILE A 77 11.51 -12.42 5.40
CA ILE A 77 11.21 -11.50 4.30
C ILE A 77 10.86 -10.13 4.87
N HIS A 78 11.64 -9.13 4.49
CA HIS A 78 11.40 -7.74 4.89
C HIS A 78 10.38 -7.04 3.98
N THR A 79 9.80 -5.98 4.50
CA THR A 79 8.76 -5.23 3.82
C THR A 79 9.19 -3.79 3.53
N ILE A 80 9.08 -3.38 2.27
CA ILE A 80 9.04 -1.98 1.88
C ILE A 80 7.56 -1.58 1.91
N LEU A 81 7.16 -0.83 2.93
CA LEU A 81 5.78 -0.36 3.03
C LEU A 81 5.56 0.83 2.10
N ALA A 82 4.72 0.64 1.11
CA ALA A 82 4.36 1.70 0.17
C ALA A 82 3.30 2.63 0.75
N THR A 83 3.32 3.89 0.30
CA THR A 83 2.19 4.80 0.43
C THR A 83 1.17 4.47 -0.67
N PRO A 84 -0.13 4.27 -0.35
CA PRO A 84 -1.13 3.81 -1.33
C PRO A 84 -1.64 4.93 -2.24
N SER A 85 -0.95 6.05 -2.29
CA SER A 85 -1.38 7.32 -2.91
C SER A 85 -1.73 7.20 -4.40
N GLY A 86 -1.10 6.24 -5.12
CA GLY A 86 -1.37 6.02 -6.54
C GLY A 86 -2.74 5.40 -6.86
N ALA A 87 -3.45 4.88 -5.86
CA ALA A 87 -4.69 4.10 -6.04
C ALA A 87 -5.80 4.61 -5.11
N ARG A 88 -6.25 5.86 -5.35
CA ARG A 88 -7.30 6.46 -4.54
C ARG A 88 -8.55 5.60 -4.44
N PRO A 89 -9.22 5.54 -3.29
CA PRO A 89 -10.45 4.78 -3.11
C PRO A 89 -11.65 5.44 -3.83
N LYS A 90 -12.68 4.62 -4.09
CA LYS A 90 -13.88 5.07 -4.77
C LYS A 90 -14.60 6.19 -4.01
N TRP A 91 -14.73 6.07 -2.68
CA TRP A 91 -15.42 7.06 -1.86
C TRP A 91 -14.87 8.48 -2.03
N MET A 92 -13.56 8.62 -2.32
CA MET A 92 -12.94 9.93 -2.54
C MET A 92 -13.44 10.58 -3.84
N ALA A 93 -13.62 9.81 -4.91
CA ALA A 93 -14.18 10.31 -6.16
C ALA A 93 -15.67 10.67 -6.03
N ASP A 94 -16.41 9.87 -5.25
CA ASP A 94 -17.84 10.07 -5.06
C ASP A 94 -18.13 11.33 -4.22
N LYS A 95 -17.26 11.66 -3.26
CA LYS A 95 -17.44 12.81 -2.36
C LYS A 95 -16.82 14.10 -2.87
N TYR A 96 -15.72 14.01 -3.61
CA TYR A 96 -14.86 15.16 -3.96
C TYR A 96 -14.54 15.17 -5.44
N GLU A 97 -15.40 15.75 -6.26
CA GLU A 97 -15.22 15.80 -7.72
C GLU A 97 -13.88 16.47 -8.13
N GLU A 98 -13.41 17.42 -7.34
CA GLU A 98 -12.14 18.13 -7.59
C GLU A 98 -10.89 17.25 -7.48
N VAL A 99 -11.01 16.03 -6.93
CA VAL A 99 -9.89 15.07 -6.93
C VAL A 99 -9.72 14.38 -8.28
N LEU A 100 -10.71 14.47 -9.16
CA LEU A 100 -10.66 13.83 -10.46
C LEU A 100 -9.75 14.59 -11.42
N ARG A 101 -8.87 13.86 -12.07
CA ARG A 101 -8.01 14.42 -13.13
C ARG A 101 -8.87 14.89 -14.30
N MET A 102 -8.53 16.06 -14.82
CA MET A 102 -9.15 16.62 -16.01
C MET A 102 -8.19 16.48 -17.19
N ASP A 103 -8.69 15.97 -18.30
CA ASP A 103 -7.95 15.90 -19.57
C ASP A 103 -7.99 17.25 -20.32
N PRO A 104 -7.17 17.43 -21.38
CA PRO A 104 -7.15 18.68 -22.15
C PRO A 104 -8.48 19.07 -22.78
N ASP A 105 -9.34 18.09 -23.10
CA ASP A 105 -10.71 18.30 -23.59
C ASP A 105 -11.72 18.63 -22.50
N ARG A 106 -11.27 18.82 -21.26
CA ARG A 106 -12.05 19.10 -20.06
C ARG A 106 -12.93 17.93 -19.60
N THR A 107 -12.68 16.73 -20.06
CA THR A 107 -13.33 15.51 -19.56
C THR A 107 -12.68 15.08 -18.24
N ARG A 108 -13.49 14.81 -17.22
CA ARG A 108 -12.99 14.26 -15.95
C ARG A 108 -12.84 12.76 -16.02
N ARG A 109 -11.70 12.26 -15.51
CA ARG A 109 -11.43 10.81 -15.43
C ARG A 109 -11.91 10.25 -14.12
N PHE A 110 -12.89 9.35 -14.17
CA PHE A 110 -13.40 8.67 -12.98
C PHE A 110 -12.58 7.42 -12.64
N PHE A 111 -12.62 6.40 -13.47
CA PHE A 111 -11.99 5.09 -13.26
C PHE A 111 -11.40 4.55 -14.56
N GLY A 112 -10.71 3.40 -14.47
CA GLY A 112 -10.23 2.64 -15.62
C GLY A 112 -8.82 2.99 -16.10
N GLY A 113 -8.13 3.88 -15.42
CA GLY A 113 -6.73 4.21 -15.70
C GLY A 113 -5.92 4.46 -14.45
N ARG A 114 -4.62 4.25 -14.54
CA ARG A 114 -3.68 4.62 -13.47
C ARG A 114 -3.63 6.13 -13.33
N HIS A 115 -3.53 6.62 -12.08
CA HIS A 115 -3.41 8.05 -11.78
C HIS A 115 -4.55 8.89 -12.39
N ASN A 116 -5.77 8.49 -12.10
CA ASN A 116 -6.99 9.22 -12.50
C ASN A 116 -7.38 10.35 -11.52
N HIS A 117 -6.45 10.77 -10.68
CA HIS A 117 -6.61 11.85 -9.71
C HIS A 117 -5.74 13.06 -10.07
N CYS A 118 -6.16 14.23 -9.61
CA CYS A 118 -5.41 15.47 -9.75
C CYS A 118 -4.40 15.60 -8.61
N PHE A 119 -3.10 15.54 -8.91
CA PHE A 119 -2.02 15.66 -7.93
C PHE A 119 -1.97 17.03 -7.23
N THR A 120 -2.58 18.05 -7.81
CA THR A 120 -2.62 19.39 -7.25
C THR A 120 -3.90 19.67 -6.44
N SER A 121 -4.88 18.75 -6.43
CA SER A 121 -6.08 18.89 -5.62
C SER A 121 -5.71 19.00 -4.13
N PRO A 122 -6.12 20.08 -3.44
CA PRO A 122 -5.87 20.22 -2.01
C PRO A 122 -6.46 19.07 -1.19
N VAL A 123 -7.69 18.65 -1.54
CA VAL A 123 -8.38 17.53 -0.88
C VAL A 123 -7.59 16.22 -1.07
N TYR A 124 -7.18 15.90 -2.30
CA TYR A 124 -6.37 14.71 -2.53
C TYR A 124 -5.09 14.71 -1.67
N ARG A 125 -4.38 15.83 -1.63
CA ARG A 125 -3.15 15.96 -0.85
C ARG A 125 -3.37 15.84 0.65
N GLU A 126 -4.47 16.41 1.17
CA GLU A 126 -4.88 16.27 2.57
C GLU A 126 -5.11 14.80 2.93
N LYS A 127 -5.86 14.06 2.09
CA LYS A 127 -6.18 12.65 2.35
C LYS A 127 -4.95 11.75 2.22
N VAL A 128 -4.07 12.01 1.25
CA VAL A 128 -2.76 11.33 1.15
C VAL A 128 -1.96 11.53 2.43
N HIS A 129 -1.82 12.78 2.88
CA HIS A 129 -1.10 13.06 4.11
C HIS A 129 -1.70 12.35 5.33
N ALA A 130 -3.03 12.28 5.40
CA ALA A 130 -3.74 11.63 6.52
C ALA A 130 -3.44 10.12 6.57
N ILE A 131 -3.58 9.40 5.45
CA ILE A 131 -3.33 7.96 5.43
C ILE A 131 -1.85 7.63 5.61
N ASP A 132 -0.95 8.37 4.97
CA ASP A 132 0.49 8.17 5.09
C ASP A 132 0.96 8.38 6.53
N LYS A 133 0.43 9.41 7.20
CA LYS A 133 0.68 9.64 8.62
C LYS A 133 0.22 8.45 9.47
N LYS A 134 -0.98 7.92 9.21
CA LYS A 134 -1.52 6.76 9.95
C LYS A 134 -0.70 5.49 9.73
N LEU A 135 -0.27 5.24 8.51
CA LEU A 135 0.64 4.13 8.20
C LEU A 135 2.00 4.30 8.92
N ALA A 136 2.56 5.50 8.90
CA ALA A 136 3.80 5.78 9.60
C ALA A 136 3.67 5.66 11.14
N GLU A 137 2.55 6.10 11.72
CA GLU A 137 2.25 5.94 13.14
C GLU A 137 2.18 4.46 13.54
N ARG A 138 1.54 3.60 12.72
CA ARG A 138 1.37 2.17 13.01
C ARG A 138 2.63 1.37 12.74
N PHE A 139 3.29 1.59 11.61
CA PHE A 139 4.33 0.71 11.09
C PHE A 139 5.74 1.30 11.11
N GLY A 140 5.92 2.59 11.36
CA GLY A 140 7.23 3.25 11.27
C GLY A 140 8.30 2.74 12.25
N ARG A 141 7.89 1.94 13.25
CA ARG A 141 8.81 1.27 14.18
C ARG A 141 8.77 -0.25 14.07
N HIS A 142 8.01 -0.78 13.13
CA HIS A 142 7.86 -2.22 12.95
C HIS A 142 9.20 -2.83 12.49
N PRO A 143 9.70 -3.92 13.12
CA PRO A 143 11.03 -4.47 12.82
C PRO A 143 11.16 -5.01 11.39
N ALA A 144 10.06 -5.45 10.79
CA ALA A 144 10.02 -5.95 9.42
C ALA A 144 10.04 -4.84 8.37
N VAL A 145 9.63 -3.61 8.73
CA VAL A 145 9.50 -2.49 7.80
C VAL A 145 10.83 -1.76 7.67
N MET A 146 11.24 -1.60 6.42
CA MET A 146 12.52 -1.02 6.02
C MET A 146 12.43 0.49 5.84
#